data_e093ef5854dbc300cfaca0596d60eac6
#
_entry.id   e093ef5854dbc300cfaca0596d60eac6
#
_cell.length_a   1.000
_cell.length_b   1.000
_cell.length_c   1.000
_cell.angle_alpha   90.00
_cell.angle_beta   90.00
_cell.angle_gamma   90.00
#
_symmetry.space_group_name_H-M   'P 1'
#
loop_
_entity.id
_entity.type
_entity.pdbx_description
1 polymer ?
#
loop_
_entity_poly.entity_id
_entity_poly.type
_entity_poly.pdbx_seq_one_letter_code
_entity_poly.pdbx_strand_id
1 'polypeptide(L)'
;MKAFVSGSLIWALALGMIFVTGLNAQTPSADVARYGQYPIGYKEIVMQWLNKQLIDPDSARIEFEGEPKPSEMGKGSETVSGYLVNFTVNARNRFGAYTGKQKHSVLIRNGEVIKSMGFGY
;
A
#
# COMPACT_ATOMS: atom_id res chain seq x y z
N MET A 1 6.03 -7.69 -63.28
CA MET A 1 5.94 -7.74 -62.70
C MET A 1 5.89 -7.67 -61.70
N LYS A 2 5.84 -7.49 -61.65
CA LYS A 2 5.69 -7.43 -60.89
C LYS A 2 5.53 -7.41 -59.72
N ALA A 3 5.58 -7.31 -59.60
CA ALA A 3 5.34 -7.27 -58.58
C ALA A 3 5.49 -7.41 -57.60
N PHE A 4 5.74 -7.49 -57.58
CA PHE A 4 5.70 -7.53 -56.65
C PHE A 4 5.73 -7.14 -55.70
N VAL A 5 5.97 -6.81 -55.67
CA VAL A 5 6.00 -6.32 -55.09
C VAL A 5 5.48 -6.10 -54.24
N SER A 6 5.14 -6.13 -54.22
CA SER A 6 4.49 -5.95 -53.58
C SER A 6 4.44 -6.37 -52.44
N GLY A 7 4.33 -6.93 -52.29
CA GLY A 7 4.15 -7.42 -51.29
C GLY A 7 4.73 -6.98 -50.22
N SER A 8 5.28 -6.89 -50.19
CA SER A 8 5.89 -6.58 -49.30
C SER A 8 5.52 -5.81 -48.42
N LEU A 9 5.12 -5.36 -48.54
CA LEU A 9 4.79 -4.56 -47.82
C LEU A 9 4.12 -4.81 -46.82
N ILE A 10 3.61 -5.22 -46.92
CA ILE A 10 2.84 -5.54 -46.14
C ILE A 10 3.22 -5.78 -44.89
N TRP A 11 3.85 -6.37 -44.65
CA TRP A 11 4.21 -6.70 -43.52
C TRP A 11 4.45 -5.77 -42.68
N ALA A 12 4.65 -5.16 -43.04
CA ALA A 12 5.02 -4.14 -42.33
C ALA A 12 4.06 -4.04 -41.30
N LEU A 13 3.26 -4.04 -41.62
CA LEU A 13 2.40 -3.82 -40.79
C LEU A 13 2.27 -4.60 -39.80
N ALA A 14 2.41 -5.28 -39.97
CA ALA A 14 2.14 -6.13 -39.06
C ALA A 14 2.74 -5.77 -37.90
N LEU A 15 3.41 -5.43 -38.01
CA LEU A 15 3.92 -5.17 -37.04
C LEU A 15 3.51 -4.44 -36.22
N GLY A 16 3.16 -3.91 -36.46
CA GLY A 16 2.84 -3.01 -35.71
C GLY A 16 2.12 -3.48 -34.69
N MET A 17 1.49 -3.93 -34.80
CA MET A 17 0.74 -4.25 -33.97
C MET A 17 1.15 -4.80 -32.90
N ILE A 18 1.78 -5.02 -32.98
CA ILE A 18 2.20 -5.61 -32.09
C ILE A 18 2.35 -5.04 -30.89
N PHE A 19 2.67 -4.40 -30.75
CA PHE A 19 2.87 -3.85 -29.73
C PHE A 19 1.98 -3.61 -28.93
N VAL A 20 1.44 -3.50 -29.24
CA VAL A 20 0.42 -3.26 -28.68
C VAL A 20 0.28 -3.93 -27.55
N THR A 21 0.70 -4.76 -27.59
CA THR A 21 0.67 -5.55 -26.61
C THR A 21 0.82 -4.99 -25.32
N GLY A 22 1.67 -4.37 -25.05
CA GLY A 22 1.89 -3.99 -23.74
C GLY A 22 0.78 -3.33 -23.11
N LEU A 23 -0.08 -2.94 -23.87
CA LEU A 23 -1.08 -2.30 -23.37
C LEU A 23 -1.80 -2.89 -22.31
N ASN A 24 -1.92 -4.07 -22.29
CA ASN A 24 -2.69 -4.70 -21.33
C ASN A 24 -2.21 -4.48 -19.97
N ALA A 25 -1.01 -4.21 -19.81
CA ALA A 25 -0.46 -4.06 -18.52
C ALA A 25 -1.04 -2.85 -17.82
N GLN A 26 -1.74 -2.04 -18.51
CA GLN A 26 -2.26 -0.84 -17.91
C GLN A 26 -3.53 -1.05 -17.08
N THR A 27 -4.14 -2.18 -17.14
CA THR A 27 -5.37 -2.43 -16.43
C THR A 27 -5.10 -2.72 -14.96
N PRO A 28 -5.64 -1.96 -14.03
CA PRO A 28 -5.43 -2.23 -12.61
C PRO A 28 -6.09 -3.54 -12.21
N SER A 29 -5.50 -4.22 -11.25
CA SER A 29 -6.10 -5.43 -10.73
C SER A 29 -7.31 -5.07 -9.88
N ALA A 30 -8.16 -6.05 -9.61
CA ALA A 30 -9.30 -5.86 -8.74
C ALA A 30 -8.86 -5.45 -7.35
N ASP A 31 -7.69 -5.94 -6.89
CA ASP A 31 -7.18 -5.58 -5.58
C ASP A 31 -6.80 -4.10 -5.51
N VAL A 32 -6.21 -3.56 -6.56
CA VAL A 32 -5.85 -2.15 -6.57
C VAL A 32 -7.11 -1.29 -6.53
N ALA A 33 -8.15 -1.68 -7.26
CA ALA A 33 -9.40 -0.94 -7.26
C ALA A 33 -10.06 -0.97 -5.88
N ARG A 34 -9.98 -2.10 -5.20
CA ARG A 34 -10.67 -2.26 -3.93
C ARG A 34 -9.87 -1.77 -2.74
N TYR A 35 -8.59 -2.08 -2.70
CA TYR A 35 -7.76 -1.79 -1.52
C TYR A 35 -6.75 -0.67 -1.73
N GLY A 36 -6.61 -0.17 -2.94
CA GLY A 36 -5.60 0.82 -3.29
C GLY A 36 -4.29 0.15 -3.66
N GLN A 37 -3.26 0.94 -3.81
CA GLN A 37 -1.94 0.44 -4.15
C GLN A 37 -1.32 -0.28 -2.95
N TYR A 38 -0.60 -1.36 -3.22
CA TYR A 38 0.10 -2.06 -2.15
C TYR A 38 1.14 -1.11 -1.54
N PRO A 39 1.15 -0.93 -0.22
CA PRO A 39 2.04 0.05 0.40
C PRO A 39 3.45 -0.49 0.58
N ILE A 40 4.27 -0.38 -0.46
CA ILE A 40 5.65 -0.84 -0.41
C ILE A 40 6.41 -0.15 0.73
N GLY A 41 6.21 1.14 0.90
CA GLY A 41 6.85 1.89 1.97
C GLY A 41 6.08 1.92 3.28
N TYR A 42 5.38 0.86 3.60
CA TYR A 42 4.49 0.86 4.76
C TYR A 42 5.19 1.16 6.09
N LYS A 43 6.43 0.74 6.24
CA LYS A 43 7.14 1.00 7.50
C LYS A 43 7.35 2.48 7.72
N GLU A 44 7.71 3.20 6.67
CA GLU A 44 7.90 4.63 6.79
C GLU A 44 6.60 5.37 6.97
N ILE A 45 5.55 4.91 6.30
CA ILE A 45 4.22 5.50 6.46
C ILE A 45 3.78 5.38 7.91
N VAL A 46 3.95 4.20 8.51
CA VAL A 46 3.58 3.98 9.90
C VAL A 46 4.44 4.84 10.83
N MET A 47 5.74 4.92 10.57
CA MET A 47 6.62 5.71 11.42
C MET A 47 6.29 7.20 11.38
N GLN A 48 5.97 7.73 10.21
CA GLN A 48 5.57 9.12 10.09
C GLN A 48 4.23 9.37 10.80
N TRP A 49 3.33 8.40 10.71
CA TRP A 49 2.05 8.53 11.38
C TRP A 49 2.25 8.50 12.90
N LEU A 50 3.11 7.60 13.38
CA LEU A 50 3.40 7.51 14.81
C LEU A 50 4.06 8.77 15.35
N ASN A 51 4.85 9.47 14.55
CA ASN A 51 5.45 10.73 14.98
C ASN A 51 4.40 11.75 15.42
N LYS A 52 3.21 11.63 14.88
CA LYS A 52 2.12 12.56 15.24
C LYS A 52 1.27 12.03 16.38
N GLN A 53 1.39 10.74 16.68
CA GLN A 53 0.55 10.12 17.70
C GLN A 53 1.25 9.97 19.05
N LEU A 54 2.56 9.78 19.02
CA LEU A 54 3.30 9.47 20.23
C LEU A 54 3.74 10.74 20.97
N ILE A 55 3.84 10.64 22.28
CA ILE A 55 4.32 11.74 23.11
C ILE A 55 5.82 11.91 22.89
N ASP A 56 6.55 10.81 22.81
CA ASP A 56 8.00 10.82 22.59
C ASP A 56 8.33 9.89 21.44
N PRO A 57 8.15 10.35 20.19
CA PRO A 57 8.36 9.49 19.03
C PRO A 57 9.78 8.96 18.90
N ASP A 58 10.78 9.73 19.34
CA ASP A 58 12.16 9.31 19.21
C ASP A 58 12.50 8.13 20.10
N SER A 59 11.69 7.88 21.13
CA SER A 59 11.90 6.75 22.01
C SER A 59 11.28 5.47 21.49
N ALA A 60 10.51 5.55 20.42
CA ALA A 60 9.68 4.43 19.98
C ALA A 60 10.50 3.24 19.50
N ARG A 61 10.16 2.06 20.00
CA ARG A 61 10.69 0.78 19.54
C ARG A 61 9.54 0.09 18.84
N ILE A 62 9.67 -0.06 17.53
CA ILE A 62 8.58 -0.56 16.70
C ILE A 62 8.97 -1.89 16.10
N GLU A 63 8.06 -2.87 16.19
CA GLU A 63 8.27 -4.18 15.61
C GLU A 63 7.08 -4.48 14.71
N PHE A 64 7.33 -4.71 13.43
CA PHE A 64 6.26 -5.02 12.49
C PHE A 64 5.97 -6.52 12.50
N GLU A 65 4.69 -6.87 12.46
CA GLU A 65 4.27 -8.26 12.47
C GLU A 65 3.70 -8.63 11.11
N GLY A 66 4.47 -9.34 10.32
CA GLY A 66 4.04 -9.73 8.98
C GLY A 66 4.05 -8.57 8.01
N GLU A 67 3.43 -8.80 6.88
CA GLU A 67 3.36 -7.81 5.82
C GLU A 67 1.95 -7.26 5.66
N PRO A 68 1.80 -6.13 4.98
CA PRO A 68 0.47 -5.56 4.76
C PRO A 68 -0.46 -6.55 4.05
N LYS A 69 -1.68 -6.64 4.52
CA LYS A 69 -2.68 -7.55 3.95
C LYS A 69 -3.96 -6.82 3.62
N PRO A 70 -4.61 -7.16 2.51
CA PRO A 70 -5.88 -6.53 2.16
C PRO A 70 -6.90 -6.75 3.27
N SER A 71 -7.60 -5.71 3.65
CA SER A 71 -8.55 -5.78 4.75
C SER A 71 -9.58 -4.66 4.67
N GLU A 72 -10.61 -4.79 5.48
CA GLU A 72 -11.64 -3.78 5.61
C GLU A 72 -11.88 -3.51 7.08
N MET A 73 -12.18 -2.27 7.40
CA MET A 73 -12.50 -1.87 8.76
C MET A 73 -13.73 -0.99 8.77
N GLY A 74 -14.49 -1.07 9.84
CA GLY A 74 -15.70 -0.26 9.99
C GLY A 74 -16.94 -1.09 9.83
N LYS A 75 -18.10 -0.44 9.89
CA LYS A 75 -19.38 -1.10 9.79
C LYS A 75 -20.29 -0.35 8.83
N GLY A 76 -21.05 -1.11 8.06
CA GLY A 76 -22.05 -0.54 7.17
C GLY A 76 -21.44 0.43 6.18
N SER A 77 -22.04 1.59 6.07
CA SER A 77 -21.58 2.59 5.10
C SER A 77 -20.26 3.25 5.48
N GLU A 78 -19.78 3.01 6.70
CA GLU A 78 -18.50 3.56 7.14
C GLU A 78 -17.35 2.59 6.93
N THR A 79 -17.59 1.48 6.26
CA THR A 79 -16.56 0.51 5.97
C THR A 79 -15.54 1.10 4.99
N VAL A 80 -14.28 0.95 5.31
CA VAL A 80 -13.20 1.38 4.43
C VAL A 80 -12.28 0.20 4.15
N SER A 81 -11.70 0.18 2.97
CA SER A 81 -10.83 -0.90 2.52
C SER A 81 -9.42 -0.38 2.33
N GLY A 82 -8.45 -1.20 2.61
CA GLY A 82 -7.05 -0.84 2.43
C GLY A 82 -6.17 -2.01 2.81
N TYR A 83 -4.91 -1.72 3.15
CA TYR A 83 -3.97 -2.75 3.59
C TYR A 83 -3.73 -2.62 5.09
N LEU A 84 -3.97 -3.71 5.80
CA LEU A 84 -3.80 -3.75 7.24
C LEU A 84 -2.35 -4.04 7.60
N VAL A 85 -1.78 -3.22 8.46
CA VAL A 85 -0.42 -3.40 8.96
C VAL A 85 -0.51 -3.56 10.47
N ASN A 86 0.06 -4.65 10.97
CA ASN A 86 0.10 -4.92 12.40
C ASN A 86 1.51 -4.69 12.92
N PHE A 87 1.61 -4.10 14.08
CA PHE A 87 2.91 -3.84 14.69
C PHE A 87 2.77 -3.63 16.19
N THR A 88 3.89 -3.69 16.89
CA THR A 88 3.92 -3.34 18.31
C THR A 88 4.74 -2.07 18.47
N VAL A 89 4.39 -1.29 19.47
CA VAL A 89 5.11 -0.07 19.81
C VAL A 89 5.40 -0.07 21.29
N ASN A 90 6.63 0.24 21.66
CA ASN A 90 6.99 0.48 23.04
C ASN A 90 7.68 1.84 23.06
N ALA A 91 7.04 2.82 23.65
CA ALA A 91 7.53 4.20 23.66
C ALA A 91 7.40 4.79 25.07
N ARG A 92 8.17 5.84 25.34
CA ARG A 92 8.10 6.50 26.63
C ARG A 92 6.87 7.39 26.71
N ASN A 93 6.25 7.38 27.88
CA ASN A 93 5.12 8.25 28.15
C ASN A 93 5.63 9.62 28.64
N ARG A 94 4.71 10.49 29.03
CA ARG A 94 5.10 11.84 29.47
C ARG A 94 5.92 11.84 30.75
N PHE A 95 6.00 10.74 31.46
CA PHE A 95 6.82 10.65 32.65
C PHE A 95 8.20 10.07 32.35
N GLY A 96 8.50 9.82 31.08
CA GLY A 96 9.79 9.32 30.64
C GLY A 96 9.96 7.81 30.80
N ALA A 97 8.90 7.08 31.09
CA ALA A 97 8.96 5.64 31.27
C ALA A 97 8.39 4.90 30.09
N TYR A 98 9.02 3.79 29.71
CA TYR A 98 8.47 2.94 28.66
C TYR A 98 7.22 2.23 29.15
N THR A 99 6.19 2.20 28.30
CA THR A 99 4.90 1.65 28.69
C THR A 99 4.78 0.15 28.43
N GLY A 100 5.77 -0.47 27.80
CA GLY A 100 5.70 -1.86 27.38
C GLY A 100 5.20 -1.99 25.95
N LYS A 101 5.29 -3.19 25.42
CA LYS A 101 4.87 -3.42 24.03
C LYS A 101 3.36 -3.37 23.94
N GLN A 102 2.85 -2.53 23.07
CA GLN A 102 1.42 -2.41 22.81
C GLN A 102 1.14 -2.72 21.36
N LYS A 103 0.13 -3.53 21.12
CA LYS A 103 -0.23 -3.92 19.75
C LYS A 103 -1.10 -2.88 19.10
N HIS A 104 -0.79 -2.61 17.84
CA HIS A 104 -1.53 -1.64 17.05
C HIS A 104 -1.77 -2.17 15.67
N SER A 105 -2.80 -1.65 15.03
CA SER A 105 -3.05 -1.93 13.62
C SER A 105 -3.47 -0.65 12.94
N VAL A 106 -2.98 -0.47 11.72
CA VAL A 106 -3.42 0.66 10.90
C VAL A 106 -3.85 0.13 9.54
N LEU A 107 -4.79 0.81 8.93
CA LEU A 107 -5.22 0.52 7.57
C LEU A 107 -4.68 1.60 6.67
N ILE A 108 -3.89 1.21 5.68
CA ILE A 108 -3.27 2.13 4.75
C ILE A 108 -3.96 2.04 3.40
N ARG A 109 -4.29 3.19 2.82
CA ARG A 109 -4.80 3.24 1.47
C ARG A 109 -4.15 4.38 0.74
N ASN A 110 -3.59 4.08 -0.42
CA ASN A 110 -2.92 5.07 -1.28
C ASN A 110 -1.90 5.91 -0.50
N GLY A 111 -1.11 5.24 0.32
CA GLY A 111 -0.02 5.89 1.03
C GLY A 111 -0.38 6.61 2.32
N GLU A 112 -1.65 6.52 2.73
CA GLU A 112 -2.09 7.21 3.94
C GLU A 112 -2.73 6.26 4.93
N VAL A 113 -2.54 6.53 6.23
CA VAL A 113 -3.23 5.79 7.27
C VAL A 113 -4.65 6.35 7.35
N ILE A 114 -5.64 5.54 7.00
CA ILE A 114 -7.02 5.99 7.00
C ILE A 114 -7.83 5.49 8.20
N LYS A 115 -7.34 4.48 8.89
CA LYS A 115 -7.96 3.99 10.12
C LYS A 115 -6.89 3.41 11.01
N SER A 116 -7.13 3.41 12.30
CA SER A 116 -6.20 2.82 13.24
C SER A 116 -6.96 2.22 14.41
N MET A 117 -6.35 1.26 15.07
CA MET A 117 -6.90 0.70 16.30
C MET A 117 -5.80 0.17 17.19
N GLY A 118 -6.10 0.05 18.47
CA GLY A 118 -5.16 -0.46 19.42
C GLY A 118 -4.42 0.57 20.24
N PHE A 119 -5.02 1.67 20.58
CA PHE A 119 -4.35 2.64 21.30
C PHE A 119 -4.72 3.10 22.55
N GLY A 120 -3.85 3.47 23.18
CA GLY A 120 -3.73 4.28 24.08
C GLY A 120 -2.38 4.85 24.56
N TYR A 121 -2.04 5.88 24.06
CA TYR A 121 -0.90 6.64 24.50
C TYR A 121 -1.33 7.99 25.03
#